data_26ebc5f50dd184e2f35d8debc286525f
#
_entry.id   26ebc5f50dd184e2f35d8debc286525f
#
_cell.length_a   1.000
_cell.length_b   1.000
_cell.length_c   1.000
_cell.angle_alpha   90.00
_cell.angle_beta   90.00
_cell.angle_gamma   90.00
#
_symmetry.space_group_name_H-M   'P 1'
#
loop_
_entity.id
_entity.type
_entity.pdbx_description
1 polymer ?
#
loop_
_entity_poly.entity_id
_entity_poly.type
_entity_poly.pdbx_seq_one_letter_code
_entity_poly.pdbx_strand_id
1 'polypeptide(L)'
;STEHPQMNIVEMDTVIGTINGKKCLMTLYIRKTHFMLIFLLEKKDSASVNAKINFLKEKLGPTLYSKVFRIFLTDNGTEFYSVLNFERNLDTNTKLSNIFFCHPYSSSEKHGIEVNHEYIRRVFPKGTSFENLDDNIVKNLQDNINAIPRLSLGGETPFDLTKKLYPELIELLDCKYIEPDKVSLNKDDITFLKNK
;
A
#
# COMPACT_ATOMS: atom_id res chain seq x y z
N SER A 1 22.45 -24.15 1.09
CA SER A 1 21.13 -23.53 1.28
C SER A 1 20.72 -22.91 -0.05
N THR A 2 19.74 -23.51 -0.71
CA THR A 2 19.12 -22.98 -1.92
C THR A 2 18.26 -21.79 -1.48
N GLU A 3 18.76 -20.57 -1.68
CA GLU A 3 17.96 -19.37 -1.60
C GLU A 3 16.87 -19.46 -2.69
N HIS A 4 15.66 -19.83 -2.30
CA HIS A 4 14.51 -19.56 -3.14
C HIS A 4 14.44 -18.03 -3.32
N PRO A 5 14.48 -17.51 -4.56
CA PRO A 5 14.33 -16.09 -4.77
C PRO A 5 13.02 -15.69 -4.09
N GLN A 6 13.11 -14.83 -3.08
CA GLN A 6 11.91 -14.39 -2.34
C GLN A 6 10.95 -13.77 -3.36
N MET A 7 9.90 -14.50 -3.67
CA MET A 7 8.82 -14.00 -4.53
C MET A 7 8.27 -12.74 -3.90
N ASN A 8 8.06 -11.69 -4.70
CA ASN A 8 7.47 -10.46 -4.19
C ASN A 8 6.04 -10.73 -3.74
N ILE A 9 5.84 -10.71 -2.45
CA ILE A 9 4.53 -10.81 -1.82
C ILE A 9 4.12 -9.39 -1.40
N VAL A 10 2.91 -9.03 -1.79
CA VAL A 10 2.27 -7.77 -1.40
C VAL A 10 1.06 -8.10 -0.54
N GLU A 11 1.11 -7.73 0.72
CA GLU A 11 -0.05 -7.82 1.59
C GLU A 11 -1.00 -6.67 1.29
N MET A 12 -2.29 -6.95 1.23
CA MET A 12 -3.32 -5.96 0.92
C MET A 12 -4.41 -5.96 1.99
N ASP A 13 -4.85 -4.76 2.36
CA ASP A 13 -5.90 -4.58 3.36
C ASP A 13 -6.59 -3.22 3.19
N THR A 14 -7.68 -3.02 3.92
CA THR A 14 -8.38 -1.73 4.01
C THR A 14 -8.42 -1.23 5.45
N VAL A 15 -8.11 0.05 5.63
CA VAL A 15 -8.21 0.74 6.94
C VAL A 15 -9.44 1.64 6.92
N ILE A 16 -10.42 1.34 7.79
CA ILE A 16 -11.61 2.17 7.96
C ILE A 16 -11.39 3.26 9.01
N GLY A 17 -11.99 4.43 8.81
CA GLY A 17 -12.01 5.50 9.79
C GLY A 17 -13.11 5.28 10.84
N THR A 18 -14.26 5.91 10.65
CA THR A 18 -15.47 5.69 11.45
C THR A 18 -16.28 4.51 10.89
N ILE A 19 -17.09 3.87 11.76
CA ILE A 19 -17.95 2.73 11.37
C ILE A 19 -18.93 3.13 10.26
N ASN A 20 -19.46 4.35 10.29
CA ASN A 20 -20.43 4.86 9.32
C ASN A 20 -19.78 5.72 8.23
N GLY A 21 -18.45 5.82 8.19
CA GLY A 21 -17.71 6.56 7.17
C GLY A 21 -17.78 5.84 5.81
N LYS A 22 -17.80 6.63 4.73
CA LYS A 22 -17.78 6.09 3.37
C LYS A 22 -16.35 5.84 2.92
N LYS A 23 -15.46 6.82 3.16
CA LYS A 23 -14.07 6.75 2.74
C LYS A 23 -13.27 5.77 3.59
N CYS A 24 -12.35 5.06 2.93
CA CYS A 24 -11.37 4.20 3.59
C CYS A 24 -10.01 4.30 2.89
N LEU A 25 -8.98 3.75 3.52
CA LEU A 25 -7.66 3.64 2.90
C LEU A 25 -7.45 2.20 2.42
N MET A 26 -7.08 2.02 1.15
CA MET A 26 -6.51 0.77 0.66
C MET A 26 -5.01 0.82 0.86
N THR A 27 -4.45 -0.21 1.45
CA THR A 27 -3.02 -0.33 1.73
C THR A 27 -2.42 -1.53 1.02
N LEU A 28 -1.24 -1.36 0.42
CA LEU A 28 -0.45 -2.40 -0.21
C LEU A 28 0.95 -2.39 0.42
N TYR A 29 1.31 -3.45 1.11
CA TYR A 29 2.62 -3.58 1.77
C TYR A 29 3.50 -4.56 1.01
N ILE A 30 4.59 -4.07 0.42
CA ILE A 30 5.58 -4.88 -0.31
C ILE A 30 6.54 -5.49 0.69
N ARG A 31 6.40 -6.79 0.99
CA ARG A 31 7.22 -7.48 2.02
C ARG A 31 8.72 -7.30 1.82
N LYS A 32 9.18 -7.37 0.59
CA LYS A 32 10.61 -7.33 0.26
C LYS A 32 11.31 -6.03 0.66
N THR A 33 10.60 -4.91 0.58
CA THR A 33 11.15 -3.58 0.85
C THR A 33 10.52 -2.91 2.05
N HIS A 34 9.50 -3.53 2.64
CA HIS A 34 8.64 -2.94 3.67
C HIS A 34 7.92 -1.67 3.22
N PHE A 35 7.89 -1.42 1.91
CA PHE A 35 7.27 -0.23 1.35
C PHE A 35 5.75 -0.35 1.37
N MET A 36 5.10 0.71 1.83
CA MET A 36 3.65 0.79 1.87
C MET A 36 3.13 1.80 0.84
N LEU A 37 2.24 1.36 -0.04
CA LEU A 37 1.41 2.24 -0.86
C LEU A 37 0.07 2.42 -0.16
N ILE A 38 -0.44 3.65 -0.16
CA ILE A 38 -1.72 3.99 0.47
C ILE A 38 -2.57 4.77 -0.53
N PHE A 39 -3.80 4.32 -0.74
CA PHE A 39 -4.76 4.97 -1.64
C PHE A 39 -6.03 5.34 -0.89
N LEU A 40 -6.53 6.54 -1.13
CA LEU A 40 -7.86 6.93 -0.67
C LEU A 40 -8.92 6.28 -1.56
N LEU A 41 -9.87 5.61 -0.95
CA LEU A 41 -11.06 5.08 -1.61
C LEU A 41 -12.30 5.87 -1.15
N GLU A 42 -13.15 6.25 -2.09
CA GLU A 42 -14.42 6.91 -1.78
C GLU A 42 -15.42 5.95 -1.11
N LYS A 43 -15.25 4.65 -1.36
CA LYS A 43 -16.06 3.59 -0.74
C LYS A 43 -15.23 2.33 -0.53
N LYS A 44 -15.58 1.55 0.50
CA LYS A 44 -15.05 0.21 0.71
C LYS A 44 -15.82 -0.79 -0.15
N ASP A 45 -15.53 -0.79 -1.45
CA ASP A 45 -16.15 -1.72 -2.40
C ASP A 45 -15.16 -2.20 -3.47
N SER A 46 -15.55 -3.27 -4.17
CA SER A 46 -14.72 -3.87 -5.20
C SER A 46 -14.45 -2.93 -6.39
N ALA A 47 -15.39 -2.05 -6.72
CA ALA A 47 -15.22 -1.09 -7.82
C ALA A 47 -14.11 -0.08 -7.51
N SER A 48 -14.09 0.47 -6.30
CA SER A 48 -13.07 1.41 -5.83
C SER A 48 -11.67 0.77 -5.76
N VAL A 49 -11.59 -0.46 -5.26
CA VAL A 49 -10.33 -1.24 -5.23
C VAL A 49 -9.84 -1.51 -6.65
N ASN A 50 -10.72 -2.00 -7.54
CA ASN A 50 -10.38 -2.28 -8.93
C ASN A 50 -9.88 -1.05 -9.68
N ALA A 51 -10.46 0.12 -9.44
CA ALA A 51 -10.00 1.36 -10.04
C ALA A 51 -8.54 1.67 -9.68
N LYS A 52 -8.14 1.48 -8.42
CA LYS A 52 -6.74 1.69 -7.98
C LYS A 52 -5.79 0.60 -8.51
N ILE A 53 -6.24 -0.64 -8.62
CA ILE A 53 -5.43 -1.72 -9.24
C ILE A 53 -5.22 -1.44 -10.74
N ASN A 54 -6.25 -0.99 -11.46
CA ASN A 54 -6.13 -0.61 -12.87
C ASN A 54 -5.21 0.60 -13.05
N PHE A 55 -5.34 1.62 -12.20
CA PHE A 55 -4.40 2.74 -12.17
C PHE A 55 -2.94 2.27 -12.02
N LEU A 56 -2.65 1.32 -11.11
CA LEU A 56 -1.31 0.77 -10.95
C LEU A 56 -0.83 0.04 -12.20
N LYS A 57 -1.69 -0.74 -12.87
CA LYS A 57 -1.34 -1.43 -14.12
C LYS A 57 -1.02 -0.46 -15.25
N GLU A 58 -1.83 0.58 -15.41
CA GLU A 58 -1.62 1.62 -16.42
C GLU A 58 -0.33 2.40 -16.18
N LYS A 59 -0.10 2.83 -14.93
CA LYS A 59 1.08 3.62 -14.56
C LYS A 59 2.38 2.85 -14.70
N LEU A 60 2.40 1.59 -14.27
CA LEU A 60 3.62 0.79 -14.20
C LEU A 60 3.87 -0.04 -15.47
N GLY A 61 2.86 -0.26 -16.26
CA GLY A 61 2.91 -1.19 -17.37
C GLY A 61 3.03 -2.65 -16.91
N PRO A 62 2.82 -3.62 -17.81
CA PRO A 62 2.72 -5.03 -17.46
C PRO A 62 4.00 -5.61 -16.85
N THR A 63 5.16 -5.19 -17.33
CA THR A 63 6.46 -5.71 -16.89
C THR A 63 6.78 -5.32 -15.45
N LEU A 64 6.72 -4.03 -15.13
CA LEU A 64 7.02 -3.56 -13.78
C LEU A 64 5.94 -3.98 -12.80
N TYR A 65 4.66 -3.91 -13.21
CA TYR A 65 3.55 -4.39 -12.38
C TYR A 65 3.75 -5.85 -11.98
N SER A 66 4.03 -6.77 -12.93
CA SER A 66 4.26 -8.18 -12.65
C SER A 66 5.51 -8.43 -11.79
N LYS A 67 6.54 -7.58 -11.93
CA LYS A 67 7.78 -7.68 -11.14
C LYS A 67 7.54 -7.30 -9.68
N VAL A 68 6.77 -6.24 -9.42
CA VAL A 68 6.51 -5.72 -8.06
C VAL A 68 5.36 -6.47 -7.41
N PHE A 69 4.23 -6.63 -8.11
CA PHE A 69 2.99 -7.20 -7.60
C PHE A 69 2.80 -8.66 -8.05
N ARG A 70 3.83 -9.49 -7.84
CA ARG A 70 3.82 -10.90 -8.26
C ARG A 70 2.75 -11.71 -7.58
N ILE A 71 2.58 -11.50 -6.27
CA ILE A 71 1.61 -12.19 -5.42
C ILE A 71 0.93 -11.14 -4.54
N PHE A 72 -0.39 -11.13 -4.57
CA PHE A 72 -1.21 -10.45 -3.58
C PHE A 72 -1.65 -11.43 -2.51
N LEU A 73 -1.60 -11.01 -1.26
CA LEU A 73 -2.11 -11.72 -0.11
C LEU A 73 -3.12 -10.82 0.63
N THR A 74 -4.37 -11.26 0.74
CA THR A 74 -5.44 -10.47 1.34
C THR A 74 -6.34 -11.34 2.22
N ASP A 75 -7.22 -10.72 2.99
CA ASP A 75 -8.31 -11.43 3.66
C ASP A 75 -9.49 -11.70 2.71
N ASN A 76 -10.54 -12.33 3.25
CA ASN A 76 -11.76 -12.65 2.51
C ASN A 76 -12.74 -11.45 2.46
N GLY A 77 -12.25 -10.20 2.44
CA GLY A 77 -13.09 -9.03 2.25
C GLY A 77 -13.76 -9.01 0.88
N THR A 78 -15.05 -8.67 0.84
CA THR A 78 -15.83 -8.65 -0.42
C THR A 78 -15.28 -7.64 -1.43
N GLU A 79 -14.57 -6.61 -0.97
CA GLU A 79 -13.88 -5.63 -1.81
C GLU A 79 -12.76 -6.24 -2.66
N PHE A 80 -12.24 -7.43 -2.30
CA PHE A 80 -11.12 -8.09 -2.99
C PHE A 80 -11.55 -9.25 -3.90
N TYR A 81 -12.85 -9.50 -4.08
CA TYR A 81 -13.34 -10.67 -4.81
C TYR A 81 -13.18 -10.60 -6.34
N SER A 82 -12.75 -9.49 -6.90
CA SER A 82 -12.48 -9.36 -8.35
C SER A 82 -11.15 -10.00 -8.77
N VAL A 83 -10.96 -11.29 -8.50
CA VAL A 83 -9.71 -12.03 -8.74
C VAL A 83 -9.13 -11.79 -10.13
N LEU A 84 -9.94 -11.89 -11.18
CA LEU A 84 -9.48 -11.69 -12.56
C LEU A 84 -8.90 -10.30 -12.79
N ASN A 85 -9.47 -9.26 -12.15
CA ASN A 85 -8.93 -7.91 -12.27
C ASN A 85 -7.56 -7.77 -11.61
N PHE A 86 -7.27 -8.48 -10.53
CA PHE A 86 -5.93 -8.48 -9.94
C PHE A 86 -4.92 -9.25 -10.81
N GLU A 87 -5.31 -10.42 -11.28
CA GLU A 87 -4.40 -11.36 -11.90
C GLU A 87 -4.08 -11.07 -13.36
N ARG A 88 -4.98 -10.40 -14.10
CA ARG A 88 -4.87 -10.27 -15.54
C ARG A 88 -4.94 -8.82 -16.03
N ASN A 89 -4.26 -8.57 -17.15
CA ASN A 89 -4.60 -7.44 -17.99
C ASN A 89 -5.90 -7.82 -18.73
N LEU A 90 -6.97 -7.04 -18.53
CA LEU A 90 -8.29 -7.39 -19.07
C LEU A 90 -8.37 -7.24 -20.59
N ASP A 91 -7.57 -6.35 -21.19
CA ASP A 91 -7.56 -6.12 -22.65
C ASP A 91 -6.83 -7.25 -23.40
N THR A 92 -5.68 -7.68 -22.87
CA THR A 92 -4.82 -8.69 -23.49
C THR A 92 -4.99 -10.08 -22.91
N ASN A 93 -5.75 -10.22 -21.83
CA ASN A 93 -5.90 -11.44 -21.03
C ASN A 93 -4.57 -12.05 -20.52
N THR A 94 -3.50 -11.26 -20.53
CA THR A 94 -2.17 -11.70 -20.05
C THR A 94 -2.18 -11.80 -18.53
N LYS A 95 -1.65 -12.91 -17.98
CA LYS A 95 -1.50 -13.08 -16.53
C LYS A 95 -0.35 -12.22 -16.02
N LEU A 96 -0.63 -11.34 -15.05
CA LEU A 96 0.30 -10.38 -14.47
C LEU A 96 0.70 -10.74 -13.04
N SER A 97 -0.22 -11.31 -12.26
CA SER A 97 -0.02 -11.63 -10.85
C SER A 97 -0.83 -12.84 -10.40
N ASN A 98 -0.74 -13.18 -9.13
CA ASN A 98 -1.62 -14.14 -8.46
C ASN A 98 -2.17 -13.49 -7.19
N ILE A 99 -3.42 -13.80 -6.84
CA ILE A 99 -4.01 -13.39 -5.57
C ILE A 99 -4.32 -14.62 -4.72
N PHE A 100 -3.98 -14.54 -3.44
CA PHE A 100 -4.28 -15.55 -2.44
C PHE A 100 -5.03 -14.92 -1.28
N PHE A 101 -5.97 -15.67 -0.74
CA PHE A 101 -6.73 -15.28 0.43
C PHE A 101 -6.17 -15.97 1.67
N CYS A 102 -5.95 -15.22 2.72
CA CYS A 102 -5.51 -15.75 4.00
C CYS A 102 -6.54 -16.72 4.58
N HIS A 103 -6.06 -17.70 5.33
CA HIS A 103 -6.95 -18.57 6.08
C HIS A 103 -7.73 -17.76 7.13
N PRO A 104 -9.00 -18.14 7.39
CA PRO A 104 -9.76 -17.52 8.48
C PRO A 104 -8.99 -17.58 9.79
N TYR A 105 -8.97 -16.47 10.53
CA TYR A 105 -8.29 -16.33 11.83
C TYR A 105 -6.75 -16.44 11.81
N SER A 106 -6.10 -16.29 10.66
CA SER A 106 -4.64 -16.36 10.51
C SER A 106 -4.03 -14.96 10.36
N SER A 107 -4.14 -14.13 11.41
CA SER A 107 -3.56 -12.77 11.42
C SER A 107 -2.04 -12.77 11.19
N SER A 108 -1.34 -13.85 11.57
CA SER A 108 0.09 -14.00 11.34
C SER A 108 0.49 -14.01 9.86
N GLU A 109 -0.42 -14.34 8.94
CA GLU A 109 -0.15 -14.35 7.51
C GLU A 109 0.03 -12.94 6.92
N LYS A 110 -0.58 -11.90 7.53
CA LYS A 110 -0.47 -10.48 7.14
C LYS A 110 0.20 -9.60 8.21
N HIS A 111 1.15 -10.16 8.95
CA HIS A 111 1.80 -9.45 10.06
C HIS A 111 2.49 -8.14 9.63
N GLY A 112 3.08 -8.10 8.43
CA GLY A 112 3.79 -6.92 7.95
C GLY A 112 2.89 -5.71 7.78
N ILE A 113 1.73 -5.88 7.14
CA ILE A 113 0.79 -4.79 6.92
C ILE A 113 0.13 -4.35 8.23
N GLU A 114 -0.18 -5.28 9.14
CA GLU A 114 -0.76 -4.96 10.45
C GLU A 114 0.16 -4.05 11.27
N VAL A 115 1.46 -4.36 11.34
CA VAL A 115 2.46 -3.51 12.01
C VAL A 115 2.53 -2.13 11.36
N ASN A 116 2.45 -2.06 10.03
CA ASN A 116 2.47 -0.77 9.33
C ASN A 116 1.16 0.03 9.51
N HIS A 117 0.03 -0.61 9.74
CA HIS A 117 -1.20 0.07 10.12
C HIS A 117 -1.09 0.83 11.45
N GLU A 118 -0.21 0.43 12.35
CA GLU A 118 0.05 1.18 13.58
C GLU A 118 0.56 2.60 13.30
N TYR A 119 1.39 2.79 12.24
CA TYR A 119 1.83 4.14 11.84
C TYR A 119 0.66 4.99 11.34
N ILE A 120 -0.24 4.40 10.56
CA ILE A 120 -1.48 5.08 10.14
C ILE A 120 -2.31 5.47 11.37
N ARG A 121 -2.41 4.56 12.35
CA ARG A 121 -3.19 4.77 13.57
C ARG A 121 -2.59 5.79 14.55
N ARG A 122 -1.29 6.06 14.47
CA ARG A 122 -0.67 7.18 15.20
C ARG A 122 -1.18 8.52 14.69
N VAL A 123 -1.34 8.66 13.36
CA VAL A 123 -1.85 9.89 12.72
C VAL A 123 -3.38 9.95 12.78
N PHE A 124 -4.02 8.84 12.48
CA PHE A 124 -5.48 8.71 12.42
C PHE A 124 -5.96 7.58 13.34
N PRO A 125 -6.16 7.83 14.65
CA PRO A 125 -6.67 6.83 15.60
C PRO A 125 -7.99 6.21 15.14
N LYS A 126 -8.33 5.03 15.65
CA LYS A 126 -9.62 4.38 15.39
C LYS A 126 -10.76 5.35 15.71
N GLY A 127 -11.74 5.43 14.81
CA GLY A 127 -12.87 6.36 14.95
C GLY A 127 -12.62 7.77 14.34
N THR A 128 -11.42 8.05 13.82
CA THR A 128 -11.17 9.27 13.05
C THR A 128 -11.90 9.20 11.71
N SER A 129 -12.67 10.24 11.37
CA SER A 129 -13.32 10.32 10.05
C SER A 129 -12.30 10.56 8.94
N PHE A 130 -12.46 9.86 7.83
CA PHE A 130 -11.66 10.02 6.62
C PHE A 130 -12.34 10.88 5.54
N GLU A 131 -13.54 11.38 5.81
CA GLU A 131 -14.33 12.15 4.83
C GLU A 131 -13.61 13.42 4.33
N ASN A 132 -12.79 14.03 5.18
CA ASN A 132 -12.01 15.24 4.86
C ASN A 132 -10.61 14.95 4.31
N LEU A 133 -10.24 13.68 4.13
CA LEU A 133 -8.96 13.32 3.52
C LEU A 133 -9.04 13.50 2.00
N ASP A 134 -7.92 13.87 1.42
CA ASP A 134 -7.68 13.91 -0.02
C ASP A 134 -6.43 13.08 -0.37
N ASP A 135 -6.18 12.88 -1.67
CA ASP A 135 -5.05 12.09 -2.14
C ASP A 135 -3.69 12.70 -1.74
N ASN A 136 -3.59 14.04 -1.57
CA ASN A 136 -2.34 14.69 -1.16
C ASN A 136 -2.01 14.38 0.30
N ILE A 137 -3.01 14.44 1.19
CA ILE A 137 -2.86 14.09 2.61
C ILE A 137 -2.43 12.62 2.74
N VAL A 138 -3.10 11.72 1.99
CA VAL A 138 -2.81 10.29 2.02
C VAL A 138 -1.41 9.99 1.48
N LYS A 139 -1.01 10.71 0.42
CA LYS A 139 0.33 10.59 -0.14
C LYS A 139 1.41 11.10 0.81
N ASN A 140 1.19 12.23 1.49
CA ASN A 140 2.10 12.74 2.51
C ASN A 140 2.25 11.73 3.67
N LEU A 141 1.17 11.13 4.12
CA LEU A 141 1.21 10.05 5.12
C LEU A 141 2.06 8.88 4.64
N GLN A 142 1.83 8.41 3.41
CA GLN A 142 2.59 7.34 2.78
C GLN A 142 4.08 7.63 2.75
N ASP A 143 4.47 8.82 2.28
CA ASP A 143 5.87 9.20 2.11
C ASP A 143 6.57 9.30 3.48
N ASN A 144 5.91 9.83 4.51
CA ASN A 144 6.43 9.84 5.88
C ASN A 144 6.59 8.43 6.48
N ILE A 145 5.62 7.54 6.30
CA ILE A 145 5.73 6.14 6.78
C ILE A 145 6.91 5.43 6.12
N ASN A 146 7.12 5.61 4.82
CA ASN A 146 8.20 4.98 4.07
C ASN A 146 9.58 5.60 4.33
N ALA A 147 9.64 6.77 4.93
CA ALA A 147 10.88 7.42 5.34
C ALA A 147 11.38 6.99 6.75
N ILE A 148 10.61 6.19 7.48
CA ILE A 148 11.01 5.71 8.82
C ILE A 148 11.98 4.53 8.67
N PRO A 149 13.22 4.60 9.21
CA PRO A 149 14.16 3.49 9.21
C PRO A 149 13.60 2.23 9.89
N ARG A 150 13.92 1.06 9.35
CA ARG A 150 13.49 -0.22 9.90
C ARG A 150 14.69 -1.04 10.38
N LEU A 151 14.66 -1.48 11.63
CA LEU A 151 15.71 -2.38 12.17
C LEU A 151 15.81 -3.68 11.36
N SER A 152 14.67 -4.21 10.90
CA SER A 152 14.59 -5.41 10.05
C SER A 152 15.20 -5.24 8.65
N LEU A 153 15.43 -3.99 8.22
CA LEU A 153 16.14 -3.64 6.99
C LEU A 153 17.57 -3.16 7.24
N GLY A 154 18.14 -3.48 8.42
CA GLY A 154 19.49 -3.02 8.78
C GLY A 154 19.59 -1.51 8.99
N GLY A 155 18.48 -0.85 9.31
CA GLY A 155 18.42 0.60 9.49
C GLY A 155 18.10 1.40 8.21
N GLU A 156 17.96 0.73 7.07
CA GLU A 156 17.49 1.42 5.85
C GLU A 156 16.01 1.78 5.93
N THR A 157 15.61 2.79 5.15
CA THR A 157 14.20 3.14 5.01
C THR A 157 13.52 2.27 3.93
N PRO A 158 12.23 2.01 4.03
CA PRO A 158 11.47 1.40 2.93
C PRO A 158 11.62 2.16 1.62
N PHE A 159 11.68 3.51 1.67
CA PHE A 159 11.89 4.33 0.48
C PHE A 159 13.24 4.04 -0.19
N ASP A 160 14.34 4.07 0.57
CA ASP A 160 15.68 3.87 0.01
C ASP A 160 15.84 2.47 -0.58
N LEU A 161 15.38 1.45 0.11
CA LEU A 161 15.44 0.07 -0.39
C LEU A 161 14.57 -0.12 -1.63
N THR A 162 13.38 0.49 -1.66
CA THR A 162 12.51 0.44 -2.85
C THR A 162 13.11 1.18 -4.02
N LYS A 163 13.71 2.35 -3.79
CA LYS A 163 14.42 3.11 -4.83
C LYS A 163 15.61 2.34 -5.41
N LYS A 164 16.32 1.55 -4.60
CA LYS A 164 17.40 0.67 -5.07
C LYS A 164 16.90 -0.49 -5.95
N LEU A 165 15.78 -1.13 -5.56
CA LEU A 165 15.31 -2.35 -6.22
C LEU A 165 14.29 -2.08 -7.35
N TYR A 166 13.52 -1.00 -7.24
CA TYR A 166 12.43 -0.61 -8.13
C TYR A 166 12.39 0.92 -8.32
N PRO A 167 13.46 1.53 -8.87
CA PRO A 167 13.53 3.00 -9.03
C PRO A 167 12.35 3.55 -9.84
N GLU A 168 11.91 2.81 -10.87
CA GLU A 168 10.79 3.21 -11.71
C GLU A 168 9.46 3.26 -10.92
N LEU A 169 9.29 2.41 -9.89
CA LEU A 169 8.10 2.46 -9.02
C LEU A 169 8.02 3.80 -8.28
N ILE A 170 9.13 4.24 -7.73
CA ILE A 170 9.24 5.51 -7.00
C ILE A 170 8.92 6.69 -7.92
N GLU A 171 9.51 6.69 -9.12
CA GLU A 171 9.34 7.75 -10.11
C GLU A 171 7.91 7.80 -10.66
N LEU A 172 7.38 6.68 -11.17
CA LEU A 172 6.07 6.62 -11.81
C LEU A 172 4.91 6.89 -10.86
N LEU A 173 5.07 6.55 -9.57
CA LEU A 173 4.08 6.86 -8.53
C LEU A 173 4.38 8.18 -7.80
N ASP A 174 5.38 8.95 -8.26
CA ASP A 174 5.78 10.23 -7.68
C ASP A 174 5.99 10.15 -6.15
N CYS A 175 6.60 9.05 -5.65
CA CYS A 175 6.89 8.88 -4.23
C CYS A 175 8.06 9.78 -3.83
N LYS A 176 7.92 10.49 -2.69
CA LYS A 176 8.89 11.51 -2.30
C LYS A 176 9.81 11.03 -1.19
N TYR A 177 11.07 11.41 -1.31
CA TYR A 177 12.01 11.31 -0.21
C TYR A 177 11.68 12.35 0.85
N ILE A 178 11.61 11.92 2.10
CA ILE A 178 11.50 12.80 3.26
C ILE A 178 12.80 12.73 4.04
N GLU A 179 13.42 13.87 4.31
CA GLU A 179 14.63 13.92 5.12
C GLU A 179 14.35 13.44 6.56
N PRO A 180 15.28 12.73 7.19
CA PRO A 180 15.05 12.11 8.50
C PRO A 180 14.57 13.07 9.60
N ASP A 181 15.05 14.30 9.59
CA ASP A 181 14.67 15.37 10.52
C ASP A 181 13.28 15.98 10.24
N LYS A 182 12.72 15.72 9.06
CA LYS A 182 11.40 16.19 8.62
C LYS A 182 10.31 15.12 8.70
N VAL A 183 10.67 13.88 9.04
CA VAL A 183 9.71 12.78 9.18
C VAL A 183 8.76 13.08 10.34
N SER A 184 7.47 13.12 10.06
CA SER A 184 6.46 13.32 11.08
C SER A 184 5.29 12.35 10.94
N LEU A 185 4.83 11.83 12.06
CA LEU A 185 3.56 11.12 12.19
C LEU A 185 2.56 11.91 13.06
N ASN A 186 2.75 13.22 13.16
CA ASN A 186 1.79 14.12 13.78
C ASN A 186 0.67 14.42 12.76
N LYS A 187 -0.59 14.38 13.22
CA LYS A 187 -1.76 14.62 12.37
C LYS A 187 -1.72 16.00 11.72
N ASP A 188 -1.34 17.02 12.46
CA ASP A 188 -1.32 18.40 11.96
C ASP A 188 -0.28 18.54 10.84
N ASP A 189 0.92 18.01 11.01
CA ASP A 189 1.97 18.05 9.99
C ASP A 189 1.57 17.29 8.72
N ILE A 190 0.84 16.17 8.86
CA ILE A 190 0.37 15.39 7.73
C ILE A 190 -0.77 16.10 6.99
N THR A 191 -1.67 16.80 7.70
CA THR A 191 -2.87 17.40 7.11
C THR A 191 -2.70 18.84 6.65
N PHE A 192 -1.68 19.57 7.15
CA PHE A 192 -1.46 20.99 6.85
C PHE A 192 -0.87 21.30 5.46
N LEU A 193 -0.66 20.33 4.59
CA LEU A 193 -0.18 20.59 3.22
C LEU A 193 -1.16 21.39 2.34
N LYS A 194 -2.27 21.88 2.88
CA LYS A 194 -3.28 22.61 2.09
C LYS A 194 -2.86 24.00 1.58
N ASN A 195 -1.70 24.53 1.95
CA ASN A 195 -1.33 25.92 1.63
C ASN A 195 0.18 26.13 1.37
N LYS A 196 0.75 25.41 0.40
CA LYS A 196 2.01 25.87 -0.22
C LYS A 196 1.99 25.66 -1.72
#